data_ea83fd0ee96e946eb3658e1e53b18d3e
#
_entry.id   ea83fd0ee96e946eb3658e1e53b18d3e
#
_cell.length_a   1.000
_cell.length_b   1.000
_cell.length_c   1.000
_cell.angle_alpha   90.00
_cell.angle_beta   90.00
_cell.angle_gamma   90.00
#
_symmetry.space_group_name_H-M   'P 1'
#
loop_
_entity.id
_entity.type
_entity.pdbx_description
1 polymer ?
#
loop_
_entity_poly.entity_id
_entity_poly.type
_entity_poly.pdbx_seq_one_letter_code
_entity_poly.pdbx_strand_id
1 'polypeptide(L)'
;MRKVKSYEVEKTWYEDFAHKSLARVPRKLIHDKIGDSQVIVLEDLNASGFPVLAECINEIQFKACISWLAQFHAGFMNNAGNGLWETGTYWHLNTRPEEFDVMKSGPLKKYALEIDRIL
;
A
#
# COMPACT_ATOMS: atom_id res chain seq x y z
N MET A 1 -18.94 2.67 7.07
CA MET A 1 -18.21 3.95 7.03
C MET A 1 -16.73 3.84 6.62
N ARG A 2 -15.93 2.87 7.11
CA ARG A 2 -14.50 2.73 6.72
C ARG A 2 -14.29 2.48 5.21
N LYS A 3 -15.13 1.63 4.59
CA LYS A 3 -15.02 1.33 3.15
C LYS A 3 -15.21 2.57 2.27
N VAL A 4 -16.18 3.42 2.57
CA VAL A 4 -16.43 4.64 1.80
C VAL A 4 -15.20 5.56 1.84
N LYS A 5 -14.66 5.79 3.06
CA LYS A 5 -13.43 6.59 3.21
C LYS A 5 -12.23 5.96 2.48
N SER A 6 -12.12 4.63 2.47
CA SER A 6 -11.07 3.93 1.73
C SER A 6 -11.14 4.21 0.22
N TYR A 7 -12.33 4.21 -0.36
CA TYR A 7 -12.53 4.54 -1.77
C TYR A 7 -12.22 6.01 -2.09
N GLU A 8 -12.56 6.93 -1.18
CA GLU A 8 -12.20 8.34 -1.33
C GLU A 8 -10.68 8.55 -1.28
N VAL A 9 -9.99 7.87 -0.37
CA VAL A 9 -8.53 7.90 -0.28
C VAL A 9 -7.89 7.31 -1.54
N GLU A 10 -8.39 6.17 -2.03
CA GLU A 10 -7.90 5.55 -3.27
C GLU A 10 -8.11 6.48 -4.47
N LYS A 11 -9.28 7.10 -4.57
CA LYS A 11 -9.54 8.13 -5.58
C LYS A 11 -8.52 9.26 -5.51
N THR A 12 -8.35 9.87 -4.33
CA THR A 12 -7.41 10.97 -4.10
C THR A 12 -5.99 10.56 -4.49
N TRP A 13 -5.59 9.32 -4.14
CA TRP A 13 -4.28 8.83 -4.50
C TRP A 13 -4.08 8.79 -6.02
N TYR A 14 -5.04 8.25 -6.76
CA TYR A 14 -4.96 8.20 -8.22
C TYR A 14 -5.07 9.56 -8.90
N GLU A 15 -5.76 10.52 -8.31
CA GLU A 15 -5.93 11.86 -8.87
C GLU A 15 -4.73 12.76 -8.60
N ASP A 16 -4.24 12.78 -7.35
CA ASP A 16 -3.31 13.80 -6.89
C ASP A 16 -1.87 13.28 -6.73
N PHE A 17 -1.68 11.97 -6.63
CA PHE A 17 -0.39 11.38 -6.27
C PHE A 17 0.16 10.40 -7.31
N ALA A 18 -0.65 9.55 -7.91
CA ALA A 18 -0.16 8.46 -8.77
C ALA A 18 0.76 8.95 -9.90
N HIS A 19 0.46 10.12 -10.47
CA HIS A 19 1.27 10.72 -11.54
C HIS A 19 2.64 11.24 -11.06
N LYS A 20 2.85 11.39 -9.75
CA LYS A 20 4.12 11.81 -9.13
C LYS A 20 5.01 10.62 -8.78
N SER A 21 4.48 9.40 -8.88
CA SER A 21 5.24 8.21 -8.53
C SER A 21 6.42 8.01 -9.48
N LEU A 22 7.62 7.82 -8.92
CA LEU A 22 8.80 7.40 -9.66
C LEU A 22 8.78 5.91 -9.98
N ALA A 23 8.02 5.14 -9.20
CA ALA A 23 7.79 3.73 -9.45
C ALA A 23 6.60 3.52 -10.39
N ARG A 24 6.62 2.44 -11.18
CA ARG A 24 5.52 2.06 -12.05
C ARG A 24 4.29 1.69 -11.21
N VAL A 25 3.21 2.40 -11.43
CA VAL A 25 1.90 2.13 -10.83
C VAL A 25 0.84 1.98 -11.92
N PRO A 26 -0.28 1.27 -11.68
CA PRO A 26 -1.37 1.19 -12.65
C PRO A 26 -1.90 2.58 -13.01
N ARG A 27 -2.16 2.81 -14.29
CA ARG A 27 -2.76 4.07 -14.73
C ARG A 27 -4.26 4.04 -14.47
N LYS A 28 -4.80 5.11 -13.89
CA LYS A 28 -6.23 5.34 -13.84
C LYS A 28 -6.72 5.74 -15.24
N LEU A 29 -7.68 5.02 -15.77
CA LEU A 29 -8.33 5.30 -17.06
C LEU A 29 -9.59 6.12 -16.85
N ILE A 30 -10.45 5.69 -15.93
CA ILE A 30 -11.72 6.36 -15.64
C ILE A 30 -11.91 6.38 -14.12
N HIS A 31 -12.50 7.47 -13.64
CA HIS A 31 -13.15 7.53 -12.34
C HIS A 31 -14.53 8.14 -12.56
N ASP A 32 -15.56 7.47 -12.06
CA ASP A 32 -16.95 7.91 -12.17
C ASP A 32 -17.72 7.54 -10.91
N LYS A 33 -18.87 8.18 -10.73
CA LYS A 33 -19.78 7.90 -9.65
C LYS A 33 -21.14 7.49 -10.24
N ILE A 34 -21.54 6.25 -9.94
CA ILE A 34 -22.83 5.69 -10.36
C ILE A 34 -23.72 5.55 -9.13
N GLY A 35 -24.66 6.47 -8.96
CA GLY A 35 -25.46 6.56 -7.71
C GLY A 35 -24.55 6.85 -6.51
N ASP A 36 -24.60 5.97 -5.50
CA ASP A 36 -23.74 6.05 -4.31
C ASP A 36 -22.44 5.25 -4.44
N SER A 37 -22.21 4.56 -5.56
CA SER A 37 -21.04 3.74 -5.81
C SER A 37 -19.97 4.52 -6.57
N GLN A 38 -18.73 4.40 -6.14
CA GLN A 38 -17.56 4.89 -6.88
C GLN A 38 -17.01 3.79 -7.78
N VAL A 39 -16.68 4.14 -9.01
CA VAL A 39 -16.06 3.24 -10.00
C VAL A 39 -14.71 3.81 -10.39
N ILE A 40 -13.66 3.05 -10.19
CA ILE A 40 -12.31 3.36 -10.66
C ILE A 40 -11.90 2.28 -11.66
N VAL A 41 -11.61 2.68 -12.88
CA VAL A 41 -11.11 1.78 -13.93
C VAL A 41 -9.63 2.02 -14.08
N LEU A 42 -8.85 0.97 -13.86
CA LEU A 42 -7.41 0.97 -14.01
C LEU A 42 -7.01 0.25 -15.29
N GLU A 43 -5.80 0.48 -15.77
CA GLU A 43 -5.26 -0.29 -16.87
C GLU A 43 -5.14 -1.78 -16.52
N ASP A 44 -5.29 -2.61 -17.51
CA ASP A 44 -5.00 -4.04 -17.41
C ASP A 44 -3.48 -4.25 -17.39
N LEU A 45 -2.96 -4.64 -16.22
CA LEU A 45 -1.53 -4.89 -16.04
C LEU A 45 -1.06 -6.09 -16.86
N ASN A 46 -1.91 -7.11 -17.06
CA ASN A 46 -1.56 -8.27 -17.89
C ASN A 46 -1.31 -7.82 -19.34
N ALA A 47 -2.25 -7.06 -19.92
CA ALA A 47 -2.09 -6.52 -21.27
C ALA A 47 -0.95 -5.51 -21.37
N SER A 48 -0.58 -4.86 -20.24
CA SER A 48 0.49 -3.87 -20.17
C SER A 48 1.89 -4.46 -19.92
N GLY A 49 2.05 -5.79 -20.03
CA GLY A 49 3.34 -6.48 -19.93
C GLY A 49 3.71 -7.00 -18.54
N PHE A 50 2.75 -7.07 -17.62
CA PHE A 50 2.93 -7.63 -16.27
C PHE A 50 2.03 -8.86 -16.05
N PRO A 51 2.17 -9.94 -16.85
CA PRO A 51 1.25 -11.08 -16.83
C PRO A 51 1.52 -12.07 -15.68
N VAL A 52 2.63 -11.91 -14.96
CA VAL A 52 3.04 -12.91 -13.97
C VAL A 52 2.57 -12.51 -12.58
N LEU A 53 1.75 -13.37 -11.98
CA LEU A 53 1.45 -13.36 -10.55
C LEU A 53 2.29 -14.46 -9.88
N ALA A 54 3.31 -14.07 -9.14
CA ALA A 54 4.22 -15.02 -8.51
C ALA A 54 3.71 -15.40 -7.12
N GLU A 55 3.53 -16.70 -6.86
CA GLU A 55 3.23 -17.22 -5.52
C GLU A 55 4.47 -17.20 -4.61
N CYS A 56 5.64 -17.45 -5.19
CA CYS A 56 6.94 -17.33 -4.53
C CYS A 56 7.87 -16.49 -5.39
N ILE A 57 8.70 -15.70 -4.77
CA ILE A 57 9.66 -14.83 -5.46
C ILE A 57 11.08 -15.36 -5.30
N ASN A 58 11.85 -15.31 -6.38
CA ASN A 58 13.29 -15.57 -6.37
C ASN A 58 14.07 -14.29 -6.02
N GLU A 59 15.40 -14.41 -5.92
CA GLU A 59 16.27 -13.28 -5.52
C GLU A 59 16.19 -12.10 -6.51
N ILE A 60 16.08 -12.36 -7.82
CA ILE A 60 15.97 -11.31 -8.84
C ILE A 60 14.66 -10.55 -8.69
N GLN A 61 13.56 -11.28 -8.51
CA GLN A 61 12.24 -10.70 -8.28
C GLN A 61 12.19 -9.93 -6.95
N PHE A 62 12.82 -10.46 -5.89
CA PHE A 62 12.95 -9.76 -4.62
C PHE A 62 13.67 -8.42 -4.78
N LYS A 63 14.82 -8.40 -5.45
CA LYS A 63 15.57 -7.16 -5.74
C LYS A 63 14.73 -6.17 -6.55
N ALA A 64 13.98 -6.65 -7.54
CA ALA A 64 13.06 -5.81 -8.31
C ALA A 64 11.97 -5.18 -7.44
N CYS A 65 11.36 -5.95 -6.53
CA CYS A 65 10.36 -5.44 -5.57
C CYS A 65 10.96 -4.38 -4.64
N ILE A 66 12.16 -4.61 -4.09
CA ILE A 66 12.84 -3.63 -3.22
C ILE A 66 13.20 -2.36 -4.00
N SER A 67 13.67 -2.50 -5.23
CA SER A 67 13.96 -1.35 -6.11
C SER A 67 12.68 -0.54 -6.39
N TRP A 68 11.57 -1.22 -6.67
CA TRP A 68 10.28 -0.57 -6.86
C TRP A 68 9.83 0.19 -5.61
N LEU A 69 9.93 -0.44 -4.43
CA LEU A 69 9.59 0.20 -3.15
C LEU A 69 10.47 1.42 -2.87
N ALA A 70 11.77 1.32 -3.13
CA ALA A 70 12.70 2.44 -2.94
C ALA A 70 12.34 3.63 -3.83
N GLN A 71 12.02 3.39 -5.10
CA GLN A 71 11.57 4.43 -6.03
C GLN A 71 10.24 5.05 -5.59
N PHE A 72 9.29 4.21 -5.17
CA PHE A 72 8.00 4.67 -4.66
C PHE A 72 8.18 5.58 -3.45
N HIS A 73 8.92 5.13 -2.44
CA HIS A 73 9.17 5.92 -1.23
C HIS A 73 9.96 7.21 -1.52
N ALA A 74 10.96 7.14 -2.39
CA ALA A 74 11.73 8.33 -2.77
C ALA A 74 10.86 9.39 -3.45
N GLY A 75 9.91 8.97 -4.30
CA GLY A 75 8.97 9.89 -4.96
C GLY A 75 8.03 10.62 -4.00
N PHE A 76 7.77 10.04 -2.84
CA PHE A 76 6.86 10.62 -1.84
C PHE A 76 7.55 11.07 -0.56
N MET A 77 8.87 11.06 -0.49
CA MET A 77 9.62 11.54 0.66
C MET A 77 9.29 13.02 0.92
N ASN A 78 9.01 13.34 2.18
CA ASN A 78 8.59 14.68 2.62
C ASN A 78 7.25 15.18 2.04
N ASN A 79 6.45 14.30 1.44
CA ASN A 79 5.10 14.64 1.00
C ASN A 79 4.13 14.48 2.17
N ALA A 80 3.33 15.52 2.43
CA ALA A 80 2.37 15.51 3.54
C ALA A 80 1.20 14.55 3.37
N GLY A 81 0.95 14.03 2.15
CA GLY A 81 -0.13 13.08 1.87
C GLY A 81 -1.53 13.64 2.15
N ASN A 82 -1.76 14.93 1.93
CA ASN A 82 -3.05 15.58 2.20
C ASN A 82 -4.19 14.86 1.47
N GLY A 83 -5.26 14.53 2.20
CA GLY A 83 -6.41 13.77 1.68
C GLY A 83 -6.25 12.26 1.72
N LEU A 84 -5.05 11.74 2.06
CA LEU A 84 -4.81 10.32 2.30
C LEU A 84 -5.05 9.95 3.78
N TRP A 85 -4.84 8.68 4.11
CA TRP A 85 -4.82 8.24 5.49
C TRP A 85 -3.64 8.85 6.23
N GLU A 86 -3.86 9.34 7.45
CA GLU A 86 -2.79 9.81 8.34
C GLU A 86 -1.80 8.68 8.67
N THR A 87 -2.31 7.48 8.89
CA THR A 87 -1.53 6.26 9.04
C THR A 87 -1.73 5.40 7.80
N GLY A 88 -0.66 4.96 7.16
CA GLY A 88 -0.56 4.42 5.80
C GLY A 88 -1.47 3.27 5.39
N THR A 89 -2.51 2.92 6.14
CA THR A 89 -3.58 1.99 5.77
C THR A 89 -4.69 2.06 6.80
N TYR A 90 -5.91 1.63 6.44
CA TYR A 90 -6.95 1.42 7.45
C TYR A 90 -6.68 0.18 8.33
N TRP A 91 -5.70 -0.64 7.99
CA TRP A 91 -5.22 -1.80 8.72
C TRP A 91 -4.03 -1.43 9.59
N HIS A 92 -4.25 -0.80 10.72
CA HIS A 92 -3.22 -0.51 11.71
C HIS A 92 -3.73 -0.81 13.12
N LEU A 93 -2.83 -0.94 14.06
CA LEU A 93 -3.15 -1.42 15.41
C LEU A 93 -4.21 -0.60 16.13
N ASN A 94 -4.29 0.72 15.90
CA ASN A 94 -5.33 1.56 16.49
C ASN A 94 -6.75 1.23 15.96
N THR A 95 -6.86 0.64 14.78
CA THR A 95 -8.14 0.21 14.21
C THR A 95 -8.47 -1.25 14.48
N ARG A 96 -7.51 -1.99 15.02
CA ARG A 96 -7.59 -3.43 15.36
C ARG A 96 -6.91 -3.74 16.69
N PRO A 97 -7.39 -3.18 17.81
CA PRO A 97 -6.79 -3.37 19.12
C PRO A 97 -6.75 -4.85 19.54
N GLU A 98 -7.70 -5.65 19.09
CA GLU A 98 -7.76 -7.09 19.33
C GLU A 98 -6.54 -7.85 18.75
N GLU A 99 -6.01 -7.41 17.63
CA GLU A 99 -4.79 -8.00 17.06
C GLU A 99 -3.54 -7.62 17.85
N PHE A 100 -3.49 -6.40 18.35
CA PHE A 100 -2.40 -5.97 19.21
C PHE A 100 -2.29 -6.82 20.48
N ASP A 101 -3.40 -7.20 21.08
CA ASP A 101 -3.40 -8.04 22.27
C ASP A 101 -2.92 -9.46 21.97
N VAL A 102 -3.27 -10.01 20.81
CA VAL A 102 -2.73 -11.31 20.34
C VAL A 102 -1.22 -11.21 20.08
N MET A 103 -0.75 -10.11 19.49
CA MET A 103 0.69 -9.90 19.20
C MET A 103 1.54 -9.84 20.47
N LYS A 104 1.02 -9.28 21.58
CA LYS A 104 1.73 -9.23 22.86
C LYS A 104 2.10 -10.61 23.42
N SER A 105 1.34 -11.62 23.11
CA SER A 105 1.55 -13.00 23.60
C SER A 105 2.21 -13.93 22.57
N GLY A 106 2.47 -13.45 21.36
CA GLY A 106 2.98 -14.24 20.23
C GLY A 106 4.51 -14.25 20.08
N PRO A 107 5.02 -14.95 19.06
CA PRO A 107 6.46 -15.09 18.78
C PRO A 107 7.21 -13.77 18.58
N LEU A 108 6.52 -12.70 18.16
CA LEU A 108 7.13 -11.39 17.93
C LEU A 108 7.77 -10.80 19.19
N LYS A 109 7.21 -11.08 20.37
CA LYS A 109 7.80 -10.66 21.64
C LYS A 109 9.19 -11.30 21.87
N LYS A 110 9.34 -12.55 21.47
CA LYS A 110 10.63 -13.25 21.54
C LYS A 110 11.66 -12.62 20.61
N TYR A 111 11.27 -12.31 19.37
CA TYR A 111 12.16 -11.68 18.40
C TYR A 111 12.51 -10.23 18.78
N ALA A 112 11.59 -9.44 19.32
CA ALA A 112 11.88 -8.10 19.81
C ALA A 112 12.94 -8.14 20.93
N LEU A 113 12.82 -9.07 21.89
CA LEU A 113 13.80 -9.25 22.98
C LEU A 113 15.17 -9.77 22.48
N GLU A 114 15.20 -10.52 21.37
CA GLU A 114 16.45 -10.95 20.74
C GLU A 114 17.16 -9.79 20.02
N ILE A 115 16.41 -8.91 19.37
CA ILE A 115 16.96 -7.70 18.71
C ILE A 115 17.55 -6.74 19.74
N ASP A 116 16.88 -6.49 20.84
CA ASP A 116 17.38 -5.64 21.95
C ASP A 116 18.66 -6.18 22.61
N ARG A 117 19.01 -7.45 22.39
CA ARG A 117 20.27 -8.04 22.88
C ARG A 117 21.43 -7.94 21.90
N ILE A 118 21.15 -7.61 20.63
CA ILE A 118 22.13 -7.55 19.55
C ILE A 118 22.55 -6.10 19.27
N LEU A 119 21.71 -5.13 19.66
CA LEU A 119 21.97 -3.70 19.58
C LEU A 119 22.58 -3.18 20.88
#